data_31c2f40704a416c6c78a0a57ef255e96
#
_entry.id   31c2f40704a416c6c78a0a57ef255e96
#
_cell.length_a   1.000
_cell.length_b   1.000
_cell.length_c   1.000
_cell.angle_alpha   90.00
_cell.angle_beta   90.00
_cell.angle_gamma   90.00
#
_symmetry.space_group_name_H-M   'P 1'
#
loop_
_entity.id
_entity.type
_entity.pdbx_description
1 polymer ?
#
loop_
_entity_poly.entity_id
_entity_poly.type
_entity_poly.pdbx_seq_one_letter_code
_entity_poly.pdbx_strand_id
1 'polypeptide(L)'
;GKTEVYMRVTEKGLEEGRSVIILVPEISLTPQTVNRFMSRFGSEMIAVLHSKLTKGQRYDQWMRVRTGGARILIGARSGIYAPFDDLGAIIIDEEHEASYKSDMTPKYDTIDAAVERGRISDAVVVLGTATPSVVSEYRAEKGIYKQLFLRKRYNKTPLPDVSITDMRD
;
A
#
# COMPACT_ATOMS: atom_id res chain seq x y z
N GLY A 1 -6.08 -13.42 -0.85
CA GLY A 1 -5.00 -13.27 0.09
C GLY A 1 -4.80 -11.84 0.59
N LYS A 2 -3.65 -11.24 0.37
CA LYS A 2 -3.28 -9.90 0.90
C LYS A 2 -4.34 -8.82 0.62
N THR A 3 -4.84 -8.73 -0.61
CA THR A 3 -5.82 -7.70 -1.01
C THR A 3 -7.08 -7.69 -0.14
N GLU A 4 -7.59 -8.86 0.29
CA GLU A 4 -8.76 -8.91 1.18
C GLU A 4 -8.43 -8.33 2.57
N VAL A 5 -7.22 -8.57 3.06
CA VAL A 5 -6.76 -7.96 4.32
C VAL A 5 -6.73 -6.43 4.18
N TYR A 6 -6.20 -5.92 3.07
CA TYR A 6 -6.16 -4.48 2.81
C TYR A 6 -7.58 -3.88 2.76
N MET A 7 -8.51 -4.57 2.10
CA MET A 7 -9.91 -4.12 2.05
C MET A 7 -10.55 -4.09 3.45
N ARG A 8 -10.27 -5.09 4.30
CA ARG A 8 -10.78 -5.10 5.68
C ARG A 8 -10.19 -3.99 6.54
N VAL A 9 -8.89 -3.72 6.40
CA VAL A 9 -8.25 -2.59 7.09
C VAL A 9 -8.83 -1.27 6.62
N THR A 10 -9.05 -1.13 5.30
CA THR A 10 -9.68 0.05 4.72
C THR A 10 -11.12 0.25 5.26
N GLU A 11 -11.92 -0.80 5.24
CA GLU A 11 -13.29 -0.81 5.77
C GLU A 11 -13.32 -0.35 7.24
N LYS A 12 -12.43 -0.91 8.06
CA LYS A 12 -12.31 -0.54 9.47
C LYS A 12 -11.94 0.94 9.66
N GLY A 13 -10.97 1.45 8.90
CA GLY A 13 -10.60 2.86 8.95
C GLY A 13 -11.77 3.78 8.59
N LEU A 14 -12.54 3.44 7.55
CA LEU A 14 -13.71 4.21 7.14
C LEU A 14 -14.85 4.16 8.17
N GLU A 15 -15.10 3.00 8.80
CA GLU A 15 -16.08 2.85 9.90
C GLU A 15 -15.74 3.75 11.10
N GLU A 16 -14.46 3.95 11.36
CA GLU A 16 -13.96 4.86 12.41
C GLU A 16 -13.98 6.33 11.98
N GLY A 17 -14.52 6.63 10.80
CA GLY A 17 -14.55 7.99 10.26
C GLY A 17 -13.20 8.47 9.77
N ARG A 18 -12.21 7.60 9.53
CA ARG A 18 -10.84 7.94 9.16
C ARG A 18 -10.53 7.57 7.71
N SER A 19 -9.54 8.22 7.13
CA SER A 19 -9.12 8.05 5.74
C SER A 19 -7.98 7.03 5.60
N VAL A 20 -7.79 6.48 4.40
CA VAL A 20 -6.82 5.42 4.17
C VAL A 20 -5.97 5.69 2.93
N ILE A 21 -4.67 5.48 3.07
CA ILE A 21 -3.71 5.48 1.96
C ILE A 21 -3.33 4.02 1.63
N ILE A 22 -3.41 3.68 0.35
CA ILE A 22 -2.98 2.38 -0.19
C ILE A 22 -1.91 2.65 -1.25
N LEU A 23 -0.69 2.25 -0.96
CA LEU A 23 0.42 2.36 -1.88
C LEU A 23 0.70 1.01 -2.51
N VAL A 24 0.81 1.01 -3.82
CA VAL A 24 1.20 -0.15 -4.63
C VAL A 24 2.35 0.24 -5.56
N PRO A 25 3.25 -0.69 -5.90
CA PRO A 25 4.24 -0.43 -6.94
C PRO A 25 3.55 0.04 -8.23
N GLU A 26 4.13 0.98 -8.94
CA GLU A 26 3.49 1.58 -10.12
C GLU A 26 3.12 0.54 -11.18
N ILE A 27 3.92 -0.51 -11.32
CA ILE A 27 3.65 -1.64 -12.20
C ILE A 27 2.39 -2.43 -11.77
N SER A 28 2.07 -2.44 -10.49
CA SER A 28 0.90 -3.12 -9.91
C SER A 28 -0.34 -2.23 -9.83
N LEU A 29 -0.21 -0.93 -10.13
CA LEU A 29 -1.30 0.02 -10.16
C LEU A 29 -2.11 -0.11 -11.46
N THR A 30 -2.68 -1.28 -11.67
CA THR A 30 -3.47 -1.60 -12.85
C THR A 30 -4.94 -1.19 -12.68
N PRO A 31 -5.68 -0.96 -13.78
CA PRO A 31 -7.12 -0.74 -13.71
C PRO A 31 -7.86 -1.84 -12.93
N GLN A 32 -7.42 -3.09 -13.06
CA GLN A 32 -8.02 -4.22 -12.34
C GLN A 32 -7.84 -4.08 -10.81
N THR A 33 -6.67 -3.65 -10.36
CA THR A 33 -6.42 -3.41 -8.93
C THR A 33 -7.31 -2.30 -8.42
N VAL A 34 -7.36 -1.17 -9.11
CA VAL A 34 -8.19 -0.01 -8.73
C VAL A 34 -9.67 -0.37 -8.74
N ASN A 35 -10.15 -1.06 -9.79
CA ASN A 35 -11.55 -1.45 -9.92
C ASN A 35 -12.04 -2.37 -8.81
N ARG A 36 -11.17 -3.22 -8.24
CA ARG A 36 -11.53 -4.06 -7.08
C ARG A 36 -11.91 -3.21 -5.86
N PHE A 37 -11.17 -2.14 -5.61
CA PHE A 37 -11.49 -1.21 -4.52
C PHE A 37 -12.71 -0.36 -4.87
N MET A 38 -12.82 0.14 -6.10
CA MET A 38 -13.97 0.92 -6.55
C MET A 38 -15.28 0.13 -6.45
N SER A 39 -15.25 -1.17 -6.79
CA SER A 39 -16.43 -2.05 -6.67
C SER A 39 -16.87 -2.28 -5.23
N ARG A 40 -15.98 -2.17 -4.25
CA ARG A 40 -16.32 -2.36 -2.83
C ARG A 40 -16.70 -1.08 -2.11
N PHE A 41 -16.02 0.02 -2.42
CA PHE A 41 -16.13 1.27 -1.65
C PHE A 41 -16.81 2.41 -2.40
N GLY A 42 -17.07 2.24 -3.71
CA GLY A 42 -17.55 3.30 -4.59
C GLY A 42 -16.41 4.14 -5.20
N SER A 43 -16.58 4.52 -6.46
CA SER A 43 -15.57 5.31 -7.19
C SER A 43 -15.40 6.73 -6.64
N GLU A 44 -16.46 7.28 -6.07
CA GLU A 44 -16.48 8.60 -5.45
C GLU A 44 -15.61 8.68 -4.20
N MET A 45 -15.46 7.56 -3.47
CA MET A 45 -14.63 7.50 -2.26
C MET A 45 -13.14 7.41 -2.56
N ILE A 46 -12.75 7.14 -3.81
CA ILE A 46 -11.38 6.79 -4.17
C ILE A 46 -10.74 7.88 -5.05
N ALA A 47 -9.59 8.37 -4.61
CA ALA A 47 -8.66 9.14 -5.43
C ALA A 47 -7.53 8.22 -5.91
N VAL A 48 -7.08 8.40 -7.16
CA VAL A 48 -5.98 7.61 -7.73
C VAL A 48 -4.84 8.52 -8.15
N LEU A 49 -3.61 8.24 -7.68
CA LEU A 49 -2.41 9.00 -8.03
C LEU A 49 -1.34 8.10 -8.65
N HIS A 50 -0.98 8.38 -9.90
CA HIS A 50 0.10 7.69 -10.62
C HIS A 50 0.86 8.65 -11.57
N SER A 51 2.00 8.22 -12.11
CA SER A 51 2.89 9.05 -12.93
C SER A 51 2.26 9.51 -14.25
N LYS A 52 1.35 8.72 -14.82
CA LYS A 52 0.69 8.99 -16.11
C LYS A 52 -0.38 10.10 -16.05
N LEU A 53 -0.76 10.57 -14.86
CA LEU A 53 -1.69 11.69 -14.73
C LEU A 53 -1.03 13.00 -15.20
N THR A 54 -1.80 13.79 -15.95
CA THR A 54 -1.42 15.18 -16.23
C THR A 54 -1.35 16.00 -14.94
N LYS A 55 -0.71 17.17 -15.01
CA LYS A 55 -0.63 18.07 -13.84
C LYS A 55 -2.03 18.47 -13.32
N GLY A 56 -2.98 18.75 -14.24
CA GLY A 56 -4.36 19.08 -13.91
C GLY A 56 -5.08 17.91 -13.23
N GLN A 57 -5.04 16.72 -13.83
CA GLN A 57 -5.64 15.52 -13.23
C GLN A 57 -5.08 15.20 -11.85
N ARG A 58 -3.75 15.36 -11.67
CA ARG A 58 -3.11 15.17 -10.37
C ARG A 58 -3.60 16.19 -9.34
N TYR A 59 -3.73 17.45 -9.75
CA TYR A 59 -4.28 18.50 -8.90
C TYR A 59 -5.72 18.20 -8.49
N ASP A 60 -6.57 17.75 -9.42
CA ASP A 60 -7.96 17.40 -9.14
C ASP A 60 -8.06 16.26 -8.12
N GLN A 61 -7.24 15.20 -8.27
CA GLN A 61 -7.22 14.11 -7.29
C GLN A 61 -6.72 14.58 -5.92
N TRP A 62 -5.71 15.44 -5.89
CA TRP A 62 -5.19 16.05 -4.68
C TRP A 62 -6.24 16.89 -3.96
N MET A 63 -6.97 17.71 -4.71
CA MET A 63 -8.05 18.53 -4.16
C MET A 63 -9.21 17.69 -3.63
N ARG A 64 -9.57 16.60 -4.32
CA ARG A 64 -10.59 15.66 -3.81
C ARG A 64 -10.21 15.09 -2.44
N VAL A 65 -8.95 14.71 -2.26
CA VAL A 65 -8.44 14.26 -0.95
C VAL A 65 -8.54 15.39 0.07
N ARG A 66 -8.00 16.57 -0.25
CA ARG A 66 -7.93 17.71 0.67
C ARG A 66 -9.28 18.22 1.13
N THR A 67 -10.28 18.16 0.26
CA THR A 67 -11.64 18.65 0.57
C THR A 67 -12.57 17.57 1.16
N GLY A 68 -12.06 16.37 1.41
CA GLY A 68 -12.85 15.25 1.92
C GLY A 68 -13.76 14.59 0.88
N GLY A 69 -13.63 14.96 -0.41
CA GLY A 69 -14.36 14.33 -1.52
C GLY A 69 -13.87 12.91 -1.85
N ALA A 70 -12.70 12.51 -1.34
CA ALA A 70 -12.24 11.14 -1.37
C ALA A 70 -11.62 10.79 -0.01
N ARG A 71 -11.89 9.59 0.47
CA ARG A 71 -11.43 9.08 1.77
C ARG A 71 -10.41 7.94 1.63
N ILE A 72 -10.26 7.42 0.44
CA ILE A 72 -9.29 6.40 0.09
C ILE A 72 -8.39 6.96 -1.01
N LEU A 73 -7.08 6.88 -0.82
CA LEU A 73 -6.11 7.12 -1.89
C LEU A 73 -5.48 5.79 -2.29
N ILE A 74 -5.48 5.51 -3.59
CA ILE A 74 -4.68 4.43 -4.18
C ILE A 74 -3.62 5.09 -5.05
N GLY A 75 -2.35 4.78 -4.82
CA GLY A 75 -1.30 5.43 -5.59
C GLY A 75 0.06 4.75 -5.50
N ALA A 76 0.99 5.30 -6.26
CA ALA A 76 2.40 4.96 -6.17
C ALA A 76 3.07 5.69 -5.00
N ARG A 77 4.37 5.55 -4.89
CA ARG A 77 5.24 6.11 -3.84
C ARG A 77 4.84 7.51 -3.35
N SER A 78 4.62 8.45 -4.25
CA SER A 78 4.30 9.84 -3.88
C SER A 78 2.94 10.02 -3.20
N GLY A 79 2.07 9.03 -3.24
CA GLY A 79 0.78 9.02 -2.54
C GLY A 79 0.91 9.11 -1.02
N ILE A 80 2.10 8.79 -0.48
CA ILE A 80 2.36 8.92 0.96
C ILE A 80 2.17 10.35 1.48
N TYR A 81 2.29 11.35 0.62
CA TYR A 81 2.13 12.76 0.99
C TYR A 81 0.72 13.31 0.73
N ALA A 82 -0.27 12.47 0.41
CA ALA A 82 -1.64 12.93 0.21
C ALA A 82 -2.19 13.67 1.43
N PRO A 83 -2.89 14.80 1.27
CA PRO A 83 -3.20 15.73 2.35
C PRO A 83 -4.45 15.30 3.15
N PHE A 84 -4.44 14.10 3.69
CA PHE A 84 -5.45 13.68 4.66
C PHE A 84 -5.13 14.24 6.04
N ASP A 85 -6.12 14.82 6.68
CA ASP A 85 -6.02 15.33 8.05
C ASP A 85 -6.40 14.24 9.09
N ASP A 86 -7.23 13.26 8.70
CA ASP A 86 -7.82 12.23 9.55
C ASP A 86 -7.37 10.81 9.16
N LEU A 87 -6.08 10.63 8.91
CA LEU A 87 -5.53 9.36 8.42
C LEU A 87 -5.62 8.24 9.48
N GLY A 88 -6.28 7.13 9.13
CA GLY A 88 -6.47 5.95 10.00
C GLY A 88 -5.57 4.77 9.64
N ALA A 89 -5.23 4.62 8.36
CA ALA A 89 -4.35 3.54 7.94
C ALA A 89 -3.49 3.92 6.74
N ILE A 90 -2.29 3.36 6.69
CA ILE A 90 -1.38 3.39 5.54
C ILE A 90 -1.05 1.94 5.20
N ILE A 91 -1.42 1.53 4.01
CA ILE A 91 -1.18 0.18 3.50
C ILE A 91 -0.14 0.26 2.38
N ILE A 92 0.92 -0.52 2.45
CA ILE A 92 1.96 -0.59 1.41
C ILE A 92 2.05 -2.04 0.94
N ASP A 93 1.68 -2.28 -0.31
CA ASP A 93 1.81 -3.60 -0.93
C ASP A 93 3.19 -3.78 -1.55
N GLU A 94 3.69 -5.01 -1.53
CA GLU A 94 5.04 -5.40 -1.98
C GLU A 94 6.13 -4.46 -1.43
N GLU A 95 6.20 -4.34 -0.10
CA GLU A 95 7.06 -3.37 0.62
C GLU A 95 8.55 -3.48 0.26
N HIS A 96 8.98 -4.64 -0.25
CA HIS A 96 10.35 -4.92 -0.66
C HIS A 96 10.75 -4.26 -1.98
N GLU A 97 9.78 -3.69 -2.73
CA GLU A 97 10.02 -3.09 -4.04
C GLU A 97 10.92 -1.86 -3.96
N ALA A 98 12.00 -1.87 -4.76
CA ALA A 98 12.97 -0.77 -4.79
C ALA A 98 12.34 0.57 -5.21
N SER A 99 11.22 0.53 -5.93
CA SER A 99 10.49 1.72 -6.37
C SER A 99 9.98 2.60 -5.23
N TYR A 100 9.94 2.10 -4.00
CA TYR A 100 9.60 2.89 -2.81
C TYR A 100 10.73 3.80 -2.32
N LYS A 101 11.95 3.62 -2.82
CA LYS A 101 13.08 4.54 -2.56
C LYS A 101 13.13 5.62 -3.64
N SER A 102 13.24 6.88 -3.22
CA SER A 102 13.37 8.00 -4.15
C SER A 102 14.84 8.30 -4.41
N ASP A 103 15.25 8.18 -5.67
CA ASP A 103 16.59 8.61 -6.12
C ASP A 103 16.64 10.11 -6.45
N MET A 104 15.48 10.73 -6.65
CA MET A 104 15.35 12.16 -6.92
C MET A 104 15.33 12.97 -5.62
N THR A 105 15.86 14.19 -5.66
CA THR A 105 15.81 15.11 -4.53
C THR A 105 14.40 15.71 -4.35
N PRO A 106 13.86 15.69 -3.12
CA PRO A 106 14.43 15.11 -1.90
C PRO A 106 14.43 13.58 -1.94
N LYS A 107 15.55 12.95 -1.56
CA LYS A 107 15.65 11.50 -1.41
C LYS A 107 14.91 11.07 -0.13
N TYR A 108 14.07 10.05 -0.23
CA TYR A 108 13.36 9.46 0.90
C TYR A 108 13.04 7.99 0.66
N ASP A 109 12.88 7.26 1.75
CA ASP A 109 12.30 5.92 1.75
C ASP A 109 10.82 6.02 2.15
N THR A 110 9.93 5.49 1.32
CA THR A 110 8.49 5.57 1.55
C THR A 110 8.06 4.77 2.77
N ILE A 111 8.76 3.68 3.08
CA ILE A 111 8.45 2.86 4.25
C ILE A 111 8.71 3.66 5.53
N ASP A 112 9.89 4.30 5.61
CA ASP A 112 10.24 5.13 6.78
C ASP A 112 9.31 6.36 6.88
N ALA A 113 8.98 6.99 5.74
CA ALA A 113 8.01 8.09 5.71
C ALA A 113 6.61 7.64 6.16
N ALA A 114 6.18 6.44 5.78
CA ALA A 114 4.89 5.89 6.19
C ALA A 114 4.84 5.58 7.68
N VAL A 115 5.90 5.00 8.23
CA VAL A 115 6.01 4.71 9.67
C VAL A 115 5.96 6.01 10.48
N GLU A 116 6.71 7.03 10.08
CA GLU A 116 6.70 8.32 10.76
C GLU A 116 5.35 9.03 10.63
N ARG A 117 4.76 9.02 9.43
CA ARG A 117 3.43 9.59 9.22
C ARG A 117 2.36 8.85 10.04
N GLY A 118 2.44 7.51 10.10
CA GLY A 118 1.56 6.70 10.94
C GLY A 118 1.66 7.09 12.40
N ARG A 119 2.87 7.30 12.91
CA ARG A 119 3.11 7.77 14.28
C ARG A 119 2.51 9.16 14.54
N ILE A 120 2.70 10.10 13.62
CA ILE A 120 2.18 11.48 13.76
C ILE A 120 0.64 11.51 13.70
N SER A 121 0.03 10.71 12.83
CA SER A 121 -1.41 10.69 12.60
C SER A 121 -2.16 9.68 13.48
N ASP A 122 -1.47 8.94 14.34
CA ASP A 122 -2.04 7.79 15.07
C ASP A 122 -2.74 6.81 14.10
N ALA A 123 -2.08 6.51 12.99
CA ALA A 123 -2.57 5.63 11.94
C ALA A 123 -1.84 4.28 11.94
N VAL A 124 -2.57 3.22 11.67
CA VAL A 124 -1.97 1.87 11.52
C VAL A 124 -1.21 1.78 10.21
N VAL A 125 0.05 1.31 10.26
CA VAL A 125 0.84 1.04 9.07
C VAL A 125 0.87 -0.46 8.81
N VAL A 126 0.46 -0.88 7.61
CA VAL A 126 0.45 -2.28 7.17
C VAL A 126 1.41 -2.45 6.00
N LEU A 127 2.46 -3.22 6.21
CA LEU A 127 3.43 -3.60 5.18
C LEU A 127 3.08 -5.00 4.67
N GLY A 128 2.73 -5.11 3.41
CA GLY A 128 2.37 -6.39 2.79
C GLY A 128 3.45 -6.87 1.82
N THR A 129 3.84 -8.13 1.95
CA THR A 129 4.83 -8.73 1.07
C THR A 129 4.70 -10.25 1.03
N ALA A 130 5.24 -10.87 -0.01
CA ALA A 130 5.49 -12.31 -0.05
C ALA A 130 6.94 -12.62 0.35
N THR A 131 7.83 -11.67 0.16
CA THR A 131 9.28 -11.75 0.39
C THR A 131 9.72 -10.49 1.12
N PRO A 132 9.70 -10.48 2.47
CA PRO A 132 10.03 -9.28 3.23
C PRO A 132 11.45 -8.79 2.93
N SER A 133 11.62 -7.46 2.98
CA SER A 133 12.95 -6.86 2.91
C SER A 133 13.75 -7.23 4.17
N VAL A 134 15.08 -7.28 4.04
CA VAL A 134 15.97 -7.58 5.18
C VAL A 134 15.72 -6.62 6.35
N VAL A 135 15.43 -5.36 6.05
CA VAL A 135 15.15 -4.33 7.07
C VAL A 135 13.84 -4.63 7.79
N SER A 136 12.77 -4.96 7.05
CA SER A 136 11.47 -5.28 7.64
C SER A 136 11.52 -6.55 8.48
N GLU A 137 12.22 -7.58 8.01
CA GLU A 137 12.41 -8.83 8.76
C GLU A 137 13.19 -8.57 10.05
N TYR A 138 14.31 -7.85 9.98
CA TYR A 138 15.07 -7.45 11.16
C TYR A 138 14.23 -6.66 12.19
N ARG A 139 13.42 -5.70 11.72
CA ARG A 139 12.52 -4.92 12.58
C ARG A 139 11.45 -5.80 13.21
N ALA A 140 10.95 -6.82 12.51
CA ALA A 140 10.03 -7.81 13.05
C ALA A 140 10.67 -8.72 14.10
N GLU A 141 11.88 -9.24 13.84
CA GLU A 141 12.66 -10.02 14.81
C GLU A 141 12.97 -9.25 16.10
N LYS A 142 13.22 -7.95 15.98
CA LYS A 142 13.41 -7.05 17.12
C LYS A 142 12.12 -6.62 17.84
N GLY A 143 10.97 -7.09 17.37
CA GLY A 143 9.67 -6.73 17.94
C GLY A 143 9.23 -5.29 17.67
N ILE A 144 9.92 -4.57 16.75
CA ILE A 144 9.53 -3.21 16.31
C ILE A 144 8.29 -3.29 15.43
N TYR A 145 8.21 -4.32 14.57
CA TYR A 145 7.04 -4.64 13.77
C TYR A 145 6.36 -5.90 14.28
N LYS A 146 5.04 -5.91 14.25
CA LYS A 146 4.25 -7.12 14.51
C LYS A 146 4.12 -7.92 13.22
N GLN A 147 4.70 -9.13 13.18
CA GLN A 147 4.63 -10.00 12.02
C GLN A 147 3.36 -10.85 12.03
N LEU A 148 2.68 -10.92 10.89
CA LEU A 148 1.47 -11.70 10.67
C LEU A 148 1.61 -12.56 9.41
N PHE A 149 1.20 -13.83 9.48
CA PHE A 149 1.35 -14.78 8.39
C PHE A 149 0.01 -15.23 7.82
N LEU A 150 -0.16 -15.10 6.50
CA LEU A 150 -1.27 -15.68 5.75
C LEU A 150 -0.90 -17.08 5.27
N ARG A 151 -1.09 -18.08 6.13
CA ARG A 151 -0.62 -19.46 5.89
C ARG A 151 -1.48 -20.25 4.90
N LYS A 152 -2.74 -19.87 4.67
CA LYS A 152 -3.67 -20.60 3.81
C LYS A 152 -3.83 -19.89 2.46
N ARG A 153 -3.66 -20.64 1.36
CA ARG A 153 -4.01 -20.16 0.02
C ARG A 153 -5.52 -20.09 -0.13
N TYR A 154 -6.01 -19.04 -0.78
CA TYR A 154 -7.45 -18.85 -1.01
C TYR A 154 -8.09 -20.04 -1.74
N ASN A 155 -7.42 -20.59 -2.75
CA ASN A 155 -7.93 -21.65 -3.61
C ASN A 155 -7.56 -23.08 -3.16
N LYS A 156 -6.95 -23.24 -1.97
CA LYS A 156 -6.44 -24.55 -1.48
C LYS A 156 -5.51 -25.28 -2.47
N THR A 157 -4.99 -24.59 -3.47
CA THR A 157 -4.09 -25.16 -4.48
C THR A 157 -2.79 -25.61 -3.80
N PRO A 158 -2.31 -26.84 -4.05
CA PRO A 158 -1.03 -27.29 -3.51
C PRO A 158 0.12 -26.41 -4.00
N LEU A 159 1.25 -26.49 -3.32
CA LEU A 159 2.48 -25.87 -3.82
C LEU A 159 2.93 -26.59 -5.10
N PRO A 160 3.54 -25.88 -6.05
CA PRO A 160 4.15 -26.55 -7.21
C PRO A 160 5.27 -27.47 -6.75
N ASP A 161 5.44 -28.58 -7.45
CA ASP A 161 6.62 -29.43 -7.30
C ASP A 161 7.83 -28.68 -7.83
N VAL A 162 8.89 -28.60 -7.03
CA VAL A 162 10.12 -27.90 -7.37
C VAL A 162 11.23 -28.93 -7.52
N SER A 163 11.85 -28.99 -8.72
CA SER A 163 13.06 -29.78 -8.96
C SER A 163 14.22 -28.84 -9.23
N ILE A 164 15.38 -29.12 -8.65
CA ILE A 164 16.61 -28.39 -8.91
C ILE A 164 17.47 -29.27 -9.83
N THR A 165 17.77 -28.75 -11.02
CA THR A 165 18.66 -29.40 -11.98
C THR A 165 20.00 -28.68 -12.01
N ASP A 166 21.10 -29.40 -11.84
CA ASP A 166 22.43 -28.85 -12.03
C ASP A 166 22.70 -28.78 -13.53
N MET A 167 23.00 -27.60 -14.05
CA MET A 167 23.21 -27.32 -15.47
C MET A 167 24.71 -27.29 -15.84
N ARG A 168 25.59 -27.80 -14.97
CA ARG A 168 27.05 -27.77 -15.18
C ARG A 168 27.60 -29.02 -15.88
N ASP A 169 26.76 -29.97 -16.29
CA ASP A 169 27.13 -31.17 -17.05
C ASP A 169 26.93 -30.95 -18.55
#